data_a56dacad810171c266818b682127cc66
#
_entry.id   a56dacad810171c266818b682127cc66
#
_cell.length_a   1.000
_cell.length_b   1.000
_cell.length_c   1.000
_cell.angle_alpha   90.00
_cell.angle_beta   90.00
_cell.angle_gamma   90.00
#
_symmetry.space_group_name_H-M   'P 1'
#
loop_
_entity.id
_entity.type
_entity.pdbx_description
1 polymer ?
#
loop_
_entity_poly.entity_id
_entity_poly.type
_entity_poly.pdbx_seq_one_letter_code
_entity_poly.pdbx_strand_id
1 'polypeptide(L)'
;LIESAGHLKYLIEQVEAGERYVDKFFKLTTDIKVTADTWTPIGISFAKPFSGSFDGGGHTISGELKGSFSDDLQNFGFFGCLISASSMLIENIHIAANVTWSFAYPEGTIISSFGVGGVIGNGPTTKITVHNCTMSGEMKISDGNLAYGYLCIGGIIGYSGAHMNNCSSIGKSDVSCKGSMVNIGGIIGDNGILQSEHKHCINTSSIILSNPERSNTNYAILVGGIGGTMAGNALGCCNQGSITGRSLSPVDVGGIAGESAWGKYHLNRNLTTDFNITSKGTVRLGYLIGRPHGTTTVYSCNESVGEQSQWIGGNPAWTPTIDDENEH
;
A
#
# COMPACT_ATOMS: atom_id res chain seq x y z
N LEU A 1 19.06 18.73 -8.55
CA LEU A 1 19.38 18.25 -7.22
C LEU A 1 18.45 18.88 -6.19
N ILE A 2 18.12 18.15 -5.14
CA ILE A 2 17.34 18.59 -4.00
C ILE A 2 18.26 18.57 -2.78
N GLU A 3 18.68 19.75 -2.35
CA GLU A 3 19.72 19.96 -1.32
C GLU A 3 19.16 20.58 -0.04
N SER A 4 17.85 20.84 -0.01
CA SER A 4 17.18 21.48 1.12
C SER A 4 15.67 21.32 1.08
N ALA A 5 15.01 21.55 2.20
CA ALA A 5 13.54 21.62 2.24
C ALA A 5 12.99 22.74 1.32
N GLY A 6 13.75 23.84 1.10
CA GLY A 6 13.39 24.89 0.17
C GLY A 6 13.39 24.42 -1.29
N HIS A 7 14.37 23.60 -1.70
CA HIS A 7 14.38 22.99 -3.04
C HIS A 7 13.21 22.01 -3.21
N LEU A 8 12.90 21.23 -2.18
CA LEU A 8 11.74 20.34 -2.19
C LEU A 8 10.44 21.13 -2.32
N LYS A 9 10.27 22.20 -1.56
CA LYS A 9 9.11 23.08 -1.63
C LYS A 9 8.96 23.71 -3.03
N TYR A 10 10.05 24.17 -3.62
CA TYR A 10 10.03 24.69 -4.99
C TYR A 10 9.56 23.64 -6.01
N LEU A 11 10.04 22.39 -5.90
CA LEU A 11 9.55 21.30 -6.75
C LEU A 11 8.04 21.10 -6.59
N ILE A 12 7.54 21.08 -5.37
CA ILE A 12 6.11 20.96 -5.07
C ILE A 12 5.31 22.08 -5.73
N GLU A 13 5.71 23.34 -5.51
CA GLU A 13 5.05 24.51 -6.07
C GLU A 13 4.99 24.48 -7.62
N GLN A 14 6.05 24.00 -8.27
CA GLN A 14 6.08 23.88 -9.74
C GLN A 14 5.13 22.78 -10.23
N VAL A 15 5.06 21.64 -9.53
CA VAL A 15 4.10 20.57 -9.86
C VAL A 15 2.66 21.04 -9.64
N GLU A 16 2.40 21.77 -8.58
CA GLU A 16 1.09 22.39 -8.31
C GLU A 16 0.71 23.44 -9.37
N ALA A 17 1.71 24.13 -9.94
CA ALA A 17 1.52 25.05 -11.06
C ALA A 17 1.27 24.33 -12.41
N GLY A 18 1.39 23.00 -12.46
CA GLY A 18 1.09 22.16 -13.62
C GLY A 18 2.31 21.63 -14.36
N GLU A 19 3.54 21.90 -13.87
CA GLU A 19 4.75 21.31 -14.43
C GLU A 19 4.83 19.82 -14.05
N ARG A 20 4.82 18.94 -15.02
CA ARG A 20 4.78 17.48 -14.80
C ARG A 20 6.15 16.83 -14.68
N TYR A 21 7.19 17.47 -15.19
CA TYR A 21 8.55 16.97 -15.22
C TYR A 21 8.73 15.61 -15.92
N VAL A 22 8.00 15.38 -17.01
CA VAL A 22 8.13 14.16 -17.81
C VAL A 22 9.59 13.96 -18.24
N ASP A 23 10.10 12.75 -18.08
CA ASP A 23 11.49 12.36 -18.42
C ASP A 23 12.57 13.19 -17.68
N LYS A 24 12.23 13.88 -16.60
CA LYS A 24 13.21 14.53 -15.73
C LYS A 24 13.58 13.62 -14.56
N PHE A 25 14.80 13.82 -14.06
CA PHE A 25 15.37 13.06 -12.97
C PHE A 25 15.73 14.00 -11.81
N PHE A 26 15.24 13.68 -10.61
CA PHE A 26 15.52 14.39 -9.39
C PHE A 26 16.34 13.52 -8.45
N LYS A 27 17.21 14.12 -7.65
CA LYS A 27 18.00 13.42 -6.66
C LYS A 27 18.12 14.21 -5.38
N LEU A 28 17.84 13.57 -4.24
CA LEU A 28 18.22 14.09 -2.93
C LEU A 28 19.73 13.95 -2.74
N THR A 29 20.33 14.92 -2.07
CA THR A 29 21.75 14.93 -1.72
C THR A 29 21.99 15.20 -0.23
N THR A 30 20.91 15.27 0.55
CA THR A 30 20.93 15.46 2.00
C THR A 30 19.62 14.97 2.62
N ASP A 31 19.67 14.69 3.90
CA ASP A 31 18.46 14.42 4.69
C ASP A 31 17.60 15.67 4.78
N ILE A 32 16.30 15.50 4.69
CA ILE A 32 15.33 16.59 4.74
C ILE A 32 14.33 16.36 5.87
N LYS A 33 14.16 17.38 6.72
CA LYS A 33 13.05 17.43 7.66
C LYS A 33 11.93 18.26 7.07
N VAL A 34 10.77 17.65 6.91
CA VAL A 34 9.56 18.29 6.38
C VAL A 34 8.63 18.78 7.51
N THR A 35 7.93 19.85 7.23
CA THR A 35 6.89 20.43 8.07
C THR A 35 5.69 20.79 7.20
N ALA A 36 4.56 21.14 7.79
CA ALA A 36 3.38 21.60 7.04
C ALA A 36 3.66 22.83 6.15
N ASP A 37 4.65 23.66 6.50
CA ASP A 37 5.01 24.85 5.71
C ASP A 37 5.96 24.56 4.54
N THR A 38 6.64 23.40 4.58
CA THR A 38 7.68 23.05 3.61
C THR A 38 7.31 21.87 2.74
N TRP A 39 6.20 21.18 3.05
CA TRP A 39 5.80 20.01 2.32
C TRP A 39 4.28 19.87 2.23
N THR A 40 3.83 19.53 1.04
CA THR A 40 2.58 18.86 0.69
C THR A 40 2.92 17.70 -0.24
N PRO A 41 2.03 16.74 -0.50
CA PRO A 41 2.32 15.66 -1.45
C PRO A 41 2.77 16.17 -2.81
N ILE A 42 3.89 15.63 -3.33
CA ILE A 42 4.32 15.96 -4.69
C ILE A 42 3.32 15.34 -5.67
N GLY A 43 2.62 16.17 -6.44
CA GLY A 43 1.52 15.70 -7.30
C GLY A 43 0.23 15.45 -6.50
N ILE A 44 -0.49 16.49 -6.17
CA ILE A 44 -1.65 16.43 -5.25
C ILE A 44 -2.88 15.72 -5.84
N SER A 45 -3.00 15.64 -7.17
CA SER A 45 -4.15 15.04 -7.84
C SER A 45 -3.81 14.53 -9.24
N PHE A 46 -4.72 13.81 -9.87
CA PHE A 46 -4.58 13.36 -11.26
C PHE A 46 -4.55 14.51 -12.27
N ALA A 47 -5.05 15.66 -11.92
CA ALA A 47 -4.94 16.87 -12.75
C ALA A 47 -3.53 17.50 -12.67
N LYS A 48 -2.87 17.34 -11.52
CA LYS A 48 -1.53 17.88 -11.22
C LYS A 48 -0.58 16.77 -10.74
N PRO A 49 -0.31 15.76 -11.55
CA PRO A 49 0.53 14.63 -11.17
C PRO A 49 2.01 14.96 -11.31
N PHE A 50 2.84 14.25 -10.59
CA PHE A 50 4.27 14.21 -10.89
C PHE A 50 4.56 13.07 -11.89
N SER A 51 5.44 13.32 -12.86
CA SER A 51 5.75 12.39 -13.94
C SER A 51 7.25 12.17 -14.14
N GLY A 52 8.10 12.68 -13.25
CA GLY A 52 9.54 12.51 -13.27
C GLY A 52 10.01 11.31 -12.47
N SER A 53 11.27 10.93 -12.65
CA SER A 53 11.94 9.96 -11.79
C SER A 53 12.60 10.65 -10.59
N PHE A 54 12.73 9.92 -9.47
CA PHE A 54 13.25 10.48 -8.23
C PHE A 54 14.13 9.46 -7.49
N ASP A 55 15.37 9.82 -7.24
CA ASP A 55 16.33 9.07 -6.42
C ASP A 55 16.51 9.77 -5.07
N GLY A 56 16.12 9.10 -4.00
CA GLY A 56 16.35 9.58 -2.64
C GLY A 56 17.81 9.59 -2.21
N GLY A 57 18.71 8.99 -3.01
CA GLY A 57 20.14 8.94 -2.72
C GLY A 57 20.50 8.20 -1.41
N GLY A 58 19.57 7.44 -0.85
CA GLY A 58 19.70 6.85 0.48
C GLY A 58 19.50 7.83 1.64
N HIS A 59 19.07 9.05 1.34
CA HIS A 59 18.79 10.07 2.35
C HIS A 59 17.39 9.88 2.97
N THR A 60 17.24 10.45 4.17
CA THR A 60 16.04 10.33 4.99
C THR A 60 15.17 11.57 4.87
N ILE A 61 13.89 11.34 4.68
CA ILE A 61 12.84 12.35 4.83
C ILE A 61 12.16 12.10 6.17
N SER A 62 12.28 13.06 7.08
CA SER A 62 11.76 12.98 8.44
C SER A 62 10.74 14.08 8.73
N GLY A 63 10.04 14.00 9.86
CA GLY A 63 9.06 14.98 10.30
C GLY A 63 7.63 14.43 10.32
N GLU A 64 6.67 15.22 9.91
CA GLU A 64 5.26 14.80 9.86
C GLU A 64 4.70 14.99 8.45
N LEU A 65 4.15 13.93 7.90
CA LEU A 65 3.36 13.93 6.69
C LEU A 65 1.88 13.93 7.12
N LYS A 66 1.26 15.11 7.13
CA LYS A 66 -0.11 15.28 7.62
C LYS A 66 -0.99 15.93 6.57
N GLY A 67 -2.17 15.38 6.38
CA GLY A 67 -3.16 15.93 5.49
C GLY A 67 -4.57 15.44 5.76
N SER A 68 -5.50 16.06 5.07
CA SER A 68 -6.90 15.65 5.04
C SER A 68 -7.40 15.67 3.60
N PHE A 69 -8.38 14.83 3.31
CA PHE A 69 -8.97 14.81 1.99
C PHE A 69 -9.64 16.13 1.65
N SER A 70 -9.45 16.54 0.39
CA SER A 70 -10.19 17.65 -0.24
C SER A 70 -10.34 17.35 -1.73
N ASP A 71 -11.12 18.14 -2.45
CA ASP A 71 -11.28 18.00 -3.90
C ASP A 71 -9.93 18.11 -4.64
N ASP A 72 -9.00 18.90 -4.09
CA ASP A 72 -7.66 19.09 -4.65
C ASP A 72 -6.65 18.03 -4.18
N LEU A 73 -6.84 17.43 -3.00
CA LEU A 73 -5.92 16.45 -2.41
C LEU A 73 -6.63 15.13 -2.17
N GLN A 74 -6.60 14.26 -3.16
CA GLN A 74 -7.32 12.98 -3.16
C GLN A 74 -6.46 11.78 -2.75
N ASN A 75 -5.15 11.83 -2.96
CA ASN A 75 -4.24 10.74 -2.66
C ASN A 75 -3.06 11.25 -1.83
N PHE A 76 -2.55 10.43 -0.92
CA PHE A 76 -1.61 10.88 0.08
C PHE A 76 -0.39 9.97 0.21
N GLY A 77 0.77 10.57 0.21
CA GLY A 77 2.09 10.00 0.40
C GLY A 77 3.14 11.07 0.17
N PHE A 78 4.41 10.76 0.27
CA PHE A 78 5.45 11.71 -0.14
C PHE A 78 5.19 12.18 -1.58
N PHE A 79 4.82 11.25 -2.46
CA PHE A 79 4.15 11.54 -3.73
C PHE A 79 2.65 11.24 -3.59
N GLY A 80 1.78 12.19 -3.93
CA GLY A 80 0.34 12.00 -3.94
C GLY A 80 -0.11 11.19 -5.16
N CYS A 81 0.11 11.75 -6.35
CA CYS A 81 -0.25 11.12 -7.62
C CYS A 81 0.94 11.06 -8.58
N LEU A 82 1.20 9.88 -9.11
CA LEU A 82 2.19 9.65 -10.16
C LEU A 82 1.50 9.21 -11.44
N ILE A 83 1.78 9.89 -12.55
CA ILE A 83 1.31 9.47 -13.88
C ILE A 83 2.43 9.70 -14.89
N SER A 84 2.81 8.65 -15.60
CA SER A 84 3.75 8.79 -16.70
C SER A 84 3.37 7.93 -17.91
N ALA A 85 3.59 8.45 -19.08
CA ALA A 85 3.54 7.68 -20.32
C ALA A 85 4.85 6.91 -20.55
N SER A 86 5.95 7.39 -19.98
CA SER A 86 7.30 6.79 -20.01
C SER A 86 7.58 5.97 -18.76
N SER A 87 8.66 5.20 -18.76
CA SER A 87 9.15 4.51 -17.56
C SER A 87 9.58 5.53 -16.50
N MET A 88 9.15 5.31 -15.27
CA MET A 88 9.44 6.15 -14.12
C MET A 88 10.12 5.31 -13.04
N LEU A 89 11.17 5.84 -12.45
CA LEU A 89 11.91 5.21 -11.35
C LEU A 89 11.78 6.06 -10.09
N ILE A 90 11.32 5.44 -9.01
CA ILE A 90 11.27 6.01 -7.66
C ILE A 90 12.12 5.12 -6.78
N GLU A 91 13.25 5.63 -6.30
CA GLU A 91 14.21 4.76 -5.63
C GLU A 91 14.93 5.40 -4.45
N ASN A 92 15.48 4.54 -3.58
CA ASN A 92 16.39 4.89 -2.47
C ASN A 92 15.82 5.97 -1.53
N ILE A 93 14.52 5.95 -1.27
CA ILE A 93 13.83 6.92 -0.41
C ILE A 93 13.57 6.27 0.95
N HIS A 94 14.02 6.93 2.02
CA HIS A 94 13.72 6.55 3.38
C HIS A 94 12.77 7.56 4.01
N ILE A 95 11.52 7.16 4.23
CA ILE A 95 10.54 7.98 4.95
C ILE A 95 10.57 7.58 6.42
N ALA A 96 11.21 8.40 7.27
CA ALA A 96 11.23 8.27 8.72
C ALA A 96 10.32 9.33 9.36
N ALA A 97 9.04 9.29 8.97
CA ALA A 97 8.05 10.29 9.35
C ALA A 97 6.75 9.63 9.81
N ASN A 98 6.02 10.31 10.68
CA ASN A 98 4.66 9.91 10.98
C ASN A 98 3.72 10.41 9.89
N VAL A 99 2.88 9.51 9.39
CA VAL A 99 1.84 9.81 8.41
C VAL A 99 0.50 9.93 9.14
N THR A 100 -0.16 11.05 9.00
CA THR A 100 -1.53 11.25 9.54
C THR A 100 -2.44 11.71 8.42
N TRP A 101 -3.43 10.89 8.13
CA TRP A 101 -4.41 11.18 7.10
C TRP A 101 -5.83 11.04 7.61
N SER A 102 -6.68 12.01 7.30
CA SER A 102 -8.08 11.96 7.67
C SER A 102 -8.98 12.20 6.47
N PHE A 103 -10.08 11.45 6.44
CA PHE A 103 -11.14 11.63 5.47
C PHE A 103 -12.35 12.24 6.16
N ALA A 104 -12.82 13.37 5.66
CA ALA A 104 -14.08 13.97 6.04
C ALA A 104 -14.84 14.31 4.75
N TYR A 105 -15.83 13.49 4.43
CA TYR A 105 -16.68 13.71 3.24
C TYR A 105 -18.06 14.18 3.62
N PRO A 106 -18.71 14.96 2.75
CA PRO A 106 -20.16 15.10 2.78
C PRO A 106 -20.82 13.72 2.61
N GLU A 107 -21.85 13.45 3.38
CA GLU A 107 -22.64 12.22 3.28
C GLU A 107 -23.13 12.03 1.83
N GLY A 108 -22.95 10.81 1.29
CA GLY A 108 -23.36 10.48 -0.08
C GLY A 108 -22.35 10.73 -1.18
N THR A 109 -21.14 11.20 -0.85
CA THR A 109 -20.08 11.36 -1.86
C THR A 109 -19.63 10.01 -2.39
N ILE A 110 -19.73 9.82 -3.72
CA ILE A 110 -19.20 8.63 -4.41
C ILE A 110 -17.77 8.96 -4.85
N ILE A 111 -16.83 8.13 -4.43
CA ILE A 111 -15.44 8.35 -4.74
C ILE A 111 -14.85 7.11 -5.38
N SER A 112 -14.02 7.29 -6.42
CA SER A 112 -13.29 6.20 -7.08
C SER A 112 -12.24 5.59 -6.14
N SER A 113 -11.04 5.39 -6.47
CA SER A 113 -10.04 4.77 -5.61
C SER A 113 -9.13 5.81 -4.96
N PHE A 114 -8.90 5.68 -3.65
CA PHE A 114 -7.92 6.49 -2.93
C PHE A 114 -6.74 5.66 -2.51
N GLY A 115 -5.56 6.25 -2.65
CA GLY A 115 -4.34 5.67 -2.13
C GLY A 115 -3.73 6.50 -1.00
N VAL A 116 -3.39 5.83 0.09
CA VAL A 116 -2.56 6.38 1.16
C VAL A 116 -1.33 5.48 1.31
N GLY A 117 -0.16 6.04 1.07
CA GLY A 117 1.12 5.34 1.23
C GLY A 117 2.17 6.22 1.89
N GLY A 118 3.20 5.64 2.48
CA GLY A 118 4.31 6.43 3.00
C GLY A 118 5.08 7.13 1.88
N VAL A 119 5.30 6.44 0.77
CA VAL A 119 6.03 6.96 -0.39
C VAL A 119 5.07 7.42 -1.48
N ILE A 120 4.14 6.59 -1.92
CA ILE A 120 3.24 6.89 -3.04
C ILE A 120 1.78 6.68 -2.63
N GLY A 121 0.95 7.71 -2.81
CA GLY A 121 -0.49 7.59 -2.65
C GLY A 121 -1.11 6.77 -3.77
N ASN A 122 -0.98 7.25 -5.00
CA ASN A 122 -1.60 6.61 -6.16
C ASN A 122 -0.72 6.73 -7.42
N GLY A 123 -0.55 5.61 -8.11
CA GLY A 123 0.22 5.54 -9.36
C GLY A 123 -0.33 4.45 -10.30
N PRO A 124 -1.46 4.68 -11.00
CA PRO A 124 -2.23 3.65 -11.68
C PRO A 124 -1.58 3.22 -13.02
N THR A 125 -0.32 2.78 -12.98
CA THR A 125 0.40 2.33 -14.18
C THR A 125 1.49 1.32 -13.85
N THR A 126 1.74 0.39 -14.75
CA THR A 126 2.87 -0.56 -14.68
C THR A 126 4.21 0.04 -15.12
N LYS A 127 4.23 1.30 -15.53
CA LYS A 127 5.46 1.98 -15.95
C LYS A 127 6.27 2.54 -14.79
N ILE A 128 5.76 2.42 -13.57
CA ILE A 128 6.46 2.84 -12.36
C ILE A 128 7.24 1.65 -11.81
N THR A 129 8.51 1.88 -11.53
CA THR A 129 9.35 0.97 -10.74
C THR A 129 9.69 1.65 -9.41
N VAL A 130 9.43 0.95 -8.31
CA VAL A 130 9.77 1.40 -6.95
C VAL A 130 10.83 0.47 -6.39
N HIS A 131 12.00 1.03 -6.11
CA HIS A 131 13.17 0.25 -5.71
C HIS A 131 13.77 0.78 -4.41
N ASN A 132 14.10 -0.13 -3.47
CA ASN A 132 14.85 0.20 -2.27
C ASN A 132 14.24 1.38 -1.47
N CYS A 133 12.91 1.40 -1.32
CA CYS A 133 12.20 2.41 -0.55
C CYS A 133 11.78 1.86 0.80
N THR A 134 11.90 2.68 1.85
CA THR A 134 11.55 2.29 3.21
C THR A 134 10.60 3.31 3.84
N MET A 135 9.58 2.80 4.50
CA MET A 135 8.75 3.56 5.43
C MET A 135 9.03 3.09 6.86
N SER A 136 9.44 4.00 7.73
CA SER A 136 9.59 3.75 9.15
C SER A 136 8.85 4.84 9.94
N GLY A 137 7.92 4.45 10.79
CA GLY A 137 7.12 5.39 11.56
C GLY A 137 5.68 4.91 11.75
N GLU A 138 4.85 5.76 12.31
CA GLU A 138 3.43 5.48 12.51
C GLU A 138 2.61 6.07 11.37
N MET A 139 1.70 5.25 10.83
CA MET A 139 0.65 5.70 9.93
C MET A 139 -0.68 5.69 10.69
N LYS A 140 -1.31 6.85 10.81
CA LYS A 140 -2.65 7.00 11.41
C LYS A 140 -3.61 7.44 10.33
N ILE A 141 -4.49 6.53 9.94
CA ILE A 141 -5.48 6.75 8.90
C ILE A 141 -6.86 6.70 9.54
N SER A 142 -7.61 7.79 9.43
CA SER A 142 -8.98 7.86 9.93
C SER A 142 -9.94 8.23 8.81
N ASP A 143 -10.99 7.45 8.70
CA ASP A 143 -12.09 7.67 7.77
C ASP A 143 -13.36 8.04 8.53
N GLY A 144 -13.84 9.24 8.29
CA GLY A 144 -15.01 9.76 8.99
C GLY A 144 -16.36 9.26 8.46
N ASN A 145 -16.53 9.09 7.16
CA ASN A 145 -17.85 8.80 6.55
C ASN A 145 -17.75 8.30 5.09
N LEU A 146 -16.83 7.43 4.74
CA LEU A 146 -16.80 6.88 3.38
C LEU A 146 -18.02 6.00 3.10
N ALA A 147 -19.04 6.58 2.51
CA ALA A 147 -20.23 5.81 2.11
C ALA A 147 -19.93 4.84 0.95
N TYR A 148 -19.15 5.27 -0.04
CA TYR A 148 -18.84 4.48 -1.24
C TYR A 148 -17.45 4.85 -1.79
N GLY A 149 -16.50 3.91 -1.80
CA GLY A 149 -15.19 4.09 -2.40
C GLY A 149 -14.18 3.03 -1.98
N TYR A 150 -13.12 2.89 -2.78
CA TYR A 150 -11.97 2.06 -2.43
C TYR A 150 -10.94 2.88 -1.68
N LEU A 151 -10.65 2.49 -0.44
CA LEU A 151 -9.54 3.02 0.32
C LEU A 151 -8.39 2.00 0.32
N CYS A 152 -7.28 2.36 -0.30
CA CYS A 152 -6.11 1.52 -0.41
C CYS A 152 -4.98 2.11 0.44
N ILE A 153 -4.54 1.36 1.45
CA ILE A 153 -3.53 1.80 2.42
C ILE A 153 -2.34 0.85 2.37
N GLY A 154 -1.15 1.37 2.12
CA GLY A 154 0.08 0.60 2.17
C GLY A 154 1.22 1.34 2.84
N GLY A 155 2.11 0.64 3.50
CA GLY A 155 3.29 1.26 4.11
C GLY A 155 4.14 2.03 3.09
N ILE A 156 4.25 1.53 1.88
CA ILE A 156 4.98 2.17 0.78
C ILE A 156 4.01 2.78 -0.22
N ILE A 157 3.05 2.01 -0.73
CA ILE A 157 2.15 2.44 -1.80
C ILE A 157 0.69 2.20 -1.40
N GLY A 158 -0.18 3.20 -1.56
CA GLY A 158 -1.61 3.04 -1.40
C GLY A 158 -2.22 2.22 -2.53
N TYR A 159 -2.23 2.77 -3.74
CA TYR A 159 -2.76 2.12 -4.95
C TYR A 159 -1.80 2.28 -6.12
N SER A 160 -1.39 1.20 -6.76
CA SER A 160 -0.53 1.30 -7.95
C SER A 160 -0.38 -0.01 -8.70
N GLY A 161 -0.18 0.08 -10.03
CA GLY A 161 0.34 -1.03 -10.84
C GLY A 161 1.87 -1.15 -10.86
N ALA A 162 2.59 -0.46 -10.00
CA ALA A 162 4.05 -0.42 -10.01
C ALA A 162 4.71 -1.78 -9.79
N HIS A 163 5.86 -1.97 -10.43
CA HIS A 163 6.79 -3.02 -10.03
C HIS A 163 7.55 -2.58 -8.78
N MET A 164 7.62 -3.44 -7.78
CA MET A 164 8.32 -3.14 -6.52
C MET A 164 9.47 -4.11 -6.30
N ASN A 165 10.59 -3.59 -5.84
CA ASN A 165 11.73 -4.42 -5.49
C ASN A 165 12.46 -3.85 -4.26
N ASN A 166 12.77 -4.73 -3.29
CA ASN A 166 13.56 -4.36 -2.11
C ASN A 166 12.93 -3.26 -1.24
N CYS A 167 11.60 -3.18 -1.18
CA CYS A 167 10.92 -2.19 -0.36
C CYS A 167 10.60 -2.74 1.03
N SER A 168 10.62 -1.88 2.04
CA SER A 168 10.35 -2.31 3.40
C SER A 168 9.45 -1.34 4.18
N SER A 169 8.58 -1.90 5.02
CA SER A 169 7.75 -1.14 5.95
C SER A 169 8.03 -1.59 7.38
N ILE A 170 8.31 -0.62 8.26
CA ILE A 170 8.71 -0.82 9.65
C ILE A 170 7.87 0.12 10.50
N GLY A 171 7.30 -0.36 11.60
CA GLY A 171 6.55 0.50 12.52
C GLY A 171 5.11 0.07 12.69
N LYS A 172 4.15 0.96 12.47
CA LYS A 172 2.74 0.70 12.75
C LYS A 172 1.82 1.39 11.75
N SER A 173 0.81 0.68 11.31
CA SER A 173 -0.32 1.24 10.54
C SER A 173 -1.60 1.09 11.38
N ASP A 174 -2.13 2.21 11.86
CA ASP A 174 -3.36 2.30 12.65
C ASP A 174 -4.47 2.85 11.75
N VAL A 175 -5.40 1.98 11.38
CA VAL A 175 -6.44 2.29 10.41
C VAL A 175 -7.79 2.22 11.08
N SER A 176 -8.43 3.37 11.23
CA SER A 176 -9.82 3.50 11.67
C SER A 176 -10.70 3.89 10.48
N CYS A 177 -11.51 2.97 9.99
CA CYS A 177 -12.32 3.19 8.80
C CYS A 177 -13.78 2.83 9.03
N LYS A 178 -14.67 3.62 8.41
CA LYS A 178 -16.11 3.36 8.32
C LYS A 178 -16.53 2.92 6.92
N GLY A 179 -15.59 2.95 5.99
CA GLY A 179 -15.80 2.67 4.57
C GLY A 179 -16.16 1.21 4.26
N SER A 180 -16.62 1.00 3.04
CA SER A 180 -17.15 -0.29 2.59
C SER A 180 -16.09 -1.18 1.95
N MET A 181 -15.08 -0.60 1.32
CA MET A 181 -14.04 -1.33 0.58
C MET A 181 -12.68 -0.78 1.01
N VAL A 182 -12.00 -1.52 1.86
CA VAL A 182 -10.72 -1.11 2.42
C VAL A 182 -9.70 -2.21 2.19
N ASN A 183 -8.62 -1.85 1.51
CA ASN A 183 -7.50 -2.74 1.21
C ASN A 183 -6.27 -2.24 1.96
N ILE A 184 -5.77 -3.03 2.89
CA ILE A 184 -4.65 -2.67 3.76
C ILE A 184 -3.52 -3.65 3.54
N GLY A 185 -2.35 -3.14 3.15
CA GLY A 185 -1.13 -3.92 3.06
C GLY A 185 0.00 -3.32 3.87
N GLY A 186 0.86 -4.15 4.42
CA GLY A 186 2.09 -3.65 5.06
C GLY A 186 2.99 -2.91 4.07
N ILE A 187 2.96 -3.27 2.80
CA ILE A 187 3.73 -2.65 1.71
C ILE A 187 2.82 -1.92 0.73
N ILE A 188 1.81 -2.60 0.16
CA ILE A 188 0.91 -2.02 -0.83
C ILE A 188 -0.56 -2.29 -0.49
N GLY A 189 -1.41 -1.27 -0.55
CA GLY A 189 -2.85 -1.42 -0.30
C GLY A 189 -3.53 -2.24 -1.38
N ASP A 190 -3.37 -1.81 -2.62
CA ASP A 190 -3.96 -2.50 -3.78
C ASP A 190 -3.07 -2.31 -5.01
N ASN A 191 -2.74 -3.40 -5.67
CA ASN A 191 -2.03 -3.34 -6.94
C ASN A 191 -2.91 -3.57 -8.16
N GLY A 192 -4.21 -3.51 -8.06
CA GLY A 192 -5.29 -3.63 -9.05
C GLY A 192 -4.99 -3.83 -10.55
N ILE A 193 -3.75 -3.91 -10.94
CA ILE A 193 -3.27 -4.01 -12.33
C ILE A 193 -2.50 -5.32 -12.48
N LEU A 194 -3.00 -6.17 -13.37
CA LEU A 194 -2.34 -7.39 -13.79
C LEU A 194 -0.92 -7.09 -14.31
N GLN A 195 0.02 -8.02 -14.11
CA GLN A 195 1.41 -7.98 -14.58
C GLN A 195 2.39 -7.15 -13.69
N SER A 196 1.98 -6.58 -12.57
CA SER A 196 2.94 -6.05 -11.61
C SER A 196 3.72 -7.18 -10.92
N GLU A 197 4.95 -6.88 -10.52
CA GLU A 197 5.79 -7.79 -9.78
C GLU A 197 6.26 -7.15 -8.48
N HIS A 198 6.13 -7.89 -7.37
CA HIS A 198 6.60 -7.47 -6.05
C HIS A 198 7.69 -8.44 -5.61
N LYS A 199 8.92 -7.96 -5.54
CA LYS A 199 10.10 -8.78 -5.26
C LYS A 199 10.78 -8.32 -3.97
N HIS A 200 11.12 -9.29 -3.10
CA HIS A 200 11.93 -9.07 -1.90
C HIS A 200 11.42 -7.93 -1.00
N CYS A 201 10.11 -7.72 -0.96
CA CYS A 201 9.51 -6.72 -0.09
C CYS A 201 9.32 -7.29 1.31
N ILE A 202 9.63 -6.49 2.33
CA ILE A 202 9.61 -6.93 3.73
C ILE A 202 8.67 -6.04 4.54
N ASN A 203 7.70 -6.65 5.19
CA ASN A 203 6.88 -5.98 6.19
C ASN A 203 7.23 -6.45 7.59
N THR A 204 7.61 -5.54 8.45
CA THR A 204 7.75 -5.74 9.90
C THR A 204 6.81 -4.83 10.70
N SER A 205 6.01 -4.03 10.01
CA SER A 205 5.05 -3.13 10.67
C SER A 205 3.83 -3.90 11.19
N SER A 206 3.31 -3.45 12.34
CA SER A 206 2.02 -3.92 12.85
C SER A 206 0.88 -3.22 12.13
N ILE A 207 -0.12 -3.96 11.68
CA ILE A 207 -1.36 -3.43 11.12
C ILE A 207 -2.46 -3.54 12.18
N ILE A 208 -3.07 -2.41 12.55
CA ILE A 208 -4.18 -2.36 13.48
C ILE A 208 -5.42 -1.83 12.76
N LEU A 209 -6.46 -2.64 12.71
CA LEU A 209 -7.73 -2.30 12.09
C LEU A 209 -8.79 -1.98 13.14
N SER A 210 -9.47 -0.86 12.98
CA SER A 210 -10.68 -0.51 13.69
C SER A 210 -11.78 -0.15 12.69
N ASN A 211 -12.84 -0.95 12.65
CA ASN A 211 -14.03 -0.63 11.86
C ASN A 211 -15.25 -0.70 12.78
N PRO A 212 -15.55 0.40 13.51
CA PRO A 212 -16.59 0.42 14.54
C PRO A 212 -18.00 0.55 13.99
N GLU A 213 -18.15 0.94 12.73
CA GLU A 213 -19.45 1.12 12.09
C GLU A 213 -19.53 0.32 10.79
N ARG A 214 -20.67 -0.28 10.52
CA ARG A 214 -20.90 -1.05 9.32
C ARG A 214 -21.62 -0.18 8.29
N SER A 215 -20.92 0.28 7.28
CA SER A 215 -21.55 1.05 6.22
C SER A 215 -22.10 0.18 5.08
N ASN A 216 -21.47 -0.96 4.75
CA ASN A 216 -21.93 -1.88 3.72
C ASN A 216 -21.50 -3.31 4.02
N THR A 217 -22.45 -4.25 3.95
CA THR A 217 -22.25 -5.64 4.33
C THR A 217 -21.72 -6.53 3.21
N ASN A 218 -21.67 -6.03 1.99
CA ASN A 218 -21.40 -6.85 0.81
C ASN A 218 -19.91 -6.96 0.47
N TYR A 219 -19.05 -6.11 1.06
CA TYR A 219 -17.63 -6.09 0.78
C TYR A 219 -16.82 -6.44 2.03
N ALA A 220 -15.81 -7.27 1.84
CA ALA A 220 -14.86 -7.57 2.89
C ALA A 220 -13.75 -6.50 2.93
N ILE A 221 -13.22 -6.25 4.13
CA ILE A 221 -11.96 -5.55 4.30
C ILE A 221 -10.85 -6.54 4.01
N LEU A 222 -9.89 -6.17 3.18
CA LEU A 222 -8.80 -7.03 2.74
C LEU A 222 -7.51 -6.58 3.43
N VAL A 223 -6.92 -7.46 4.21
CA VAL A 223 -5.70 -7.14 4.98
C VAL A 223 -4.61 -8.15 4.66
N GLY A 224 -3.49 -7.69 4.16
CA GLY A 224 -2.34 -8.55 3.90
C GLY A 224 -1.04 -7.98 4.48
N GLY A 225 -0.16 -8.86 4.91
CA GLY A 225 1.14 -8.45 5.43
C GLY A 225 1.98 -7.72 4.36
N ILE A 226 1.88 -8.11 3.10
CA ILE A 226 2.50 -7.42 1.97
C ILE A 226 1.45 -6.59 1.22
N GLY A 227 0.37 -7.18 0.75
CA GLY A 227 -0.64 -6.47 -0.02
C GLY A 227 -2.07 -6.75 0.45
N GLY A 228 -2.92 -5.71 0.51
CA GLY A 228 -4.35 -5.88 0.77
C GLY A 228 -5.01 -6.67 -0.37
N THR A 229 -4.93 -6.16 -1.58
CA THR A 229 -5.23 -6.88 -2.83
C THR A 229 -3.98 -6.99 -3.68
N MET A 230 -3.71 -8.18 -4.20
CA MET A 230 -2.59 -8.42 -5.10
C MET A 230 -3.07 -9.10 -6.38
N ALA A 231 -3.01 -8.37 -7.50
CA ALA A 231 -3.35 -8.85 -8.84
C ALA A 231 -2.10 -9.16 -9.69
N GLY A 232 -0.94 -9.24 -9.08
CA GLY A 232 0.37 -9.51 -9.71
C GLY A 232 1.15 -10.58 -8.97
N ASN A 233 2.41 -10.75 -9.36
CA ASN A 233 3.28 -11.77 -8.81
C ASN A 233 3.96 -11.31 -7.52
N ALA A 234 4.08 -12.20 -6.54
CA ALA A 234 4.88 -12.00 -5.34
C ALA A 234 6.03 -13.00 -5.30
N LEU A 235 7.26 -12.50 -5.24
CA LEU A 235 8.47 -13.31 -5.23
C LEU A 235 9.40 -12.92 -4.08
N GLY A 236 9.70 -13.85 -3.19
CA GLY A 236 10.64 -13.64 -2.09
C GLY A 236 10.21 -12.56 -1.10
N CYS A 237 8.92 -12.23 -1.03
CA CYS A 237 8.41 -11.27 -0.06
C CYS A 237 8.30 -11.90 1.33
N CYS A 238 8.49 -11.09 2.38
CA CYS A 238 8.49 -11.58 3.75
C CYS A 238 7.60 -10.72 4.64
N ASN A 239 6.65 -11.34 5.34
CA ASN A 239 5.88 -10.70 6.39
C ASN A 239 6.31 -11.22 7.77
N GLN A 240 6.62 -10.29 8.66
CA GLN A 240 6.90 -10.51 10.08
C GLN A 240 5.99 -9.64 10.98
N GLY A 241 5.20 -8.78 10.37
CA GLY A 241 4.30 -7.86 11.07
C GLY A 241 3.01 -8.52 11.53
N SER A 242 2.49 -8.10 12.66
CA SER A 242 1.20 -8.54 13.19
C SER A 242 0.03 -7.88 12.47
N ILE A 243 -1.12 -8.57 12.45
CA ILE A 243 -2.38 -8.03 11.94
C ILE A 243 -3.44 -8.21 13.03
N THR A 244 -3.88 -7.11 13.62
CA THR A 244 -4.81 -7.16 14.75
C THR A 244 -5.97 -6.20 14.55
N GLY A 245 -7.09 -6.42 15.24
CA GLY A 245 -8.17 -5.43 15.25
C GLY A 245 -9.58 -5.96 15.36
N ARG A 246 -10.52 -5.05 15.13
CA ARG A 246 -11.96 -5.33 15.20
C ARG A 246 -12.68 -4.73 14.01
N SER A 247 -13.67 -5.46 13.50
CA SER A 247 -14.50 -5.01 12.39
C SER A 247 -15.96 -5.37 12.59
N LEU A 248 -16.87 -4.57 12.08
CA LEU A 248 -18.26 -4.95 11.90
C LEU A 248 -18.53 -5.51 10.50
N SER A 249 -17.62 -5.37 9.57
CA SER A 249 -17.67 -5.92 8.22
C SER A 249 -16.88 -7.23 8.12
N PRO A 250 -17.16 -8.11 7.14
CA PRO A 250 -16.31 -9.25 6.84
C PRO A 250 -14.84 -8.83 6.62
N VAL A 251 -13.90 -9.68 7.00
CA VAL A 251 -12.46 -9.42 6.84
C VAL A 251 -11.78 -10.64 6.25
N ASP A 252 -10.97 -10.42 5.21
CA ASP A 252 -10.09 -11.44 4.64
C ASP A 252 -8.64 -11.08 4.97
N VAL A 253 -7.95 -11.98 5.64
CA VAL A 253 -6.61 -11.75 6.19
C VAL A 253 -5.64 -12.74 5.59
N GLY A 254 -4.52 -12.26 5.07
CA GLY A 254 -3.42 -13.11 4.59
C GLY A 254 -2.06 -12.60 5.04
N GLY A 255 -1.15 -13.52 5.31
CA GLY A 255 0.22 -13.16 5.68
C GLY A 255 0.97 -12.42 4.56
N ILE A 256 0.66 -12.74 3.32
CA ILE A 256 1.20 -12.06 2.13
C ILE A 256 0.09 -11.21 1.49
N ALA A 257 -1.05 -11.78 1.15
CA ALA A 257 -2.15 -11.05 0.50
C ALA A 257 -3.49 -11.28 1.20
N GLY A 258 -4.22 -10.21 1.48
CA GLY A 258 -5.61 -10.28 1.94
C GLY A 258 -6.50 -10.93 0.88
N GLU A 259 -6.36 -10.47 -0.36
CA GLU A 259 -6.91 -11.10 -1.56
C GLU A 259 -5.85 -11.25 -2.64
N SER A 260 -5.82 -12.42 -3.28
CA SER A 260 -5.09 -12.61 -4.54
C SER A 260 -6.07 -12.68 -5.70
N ALA A 261 -6.03 -11.72 -6.59
CA ALA A 261 -6.95 -11.67 -7.74
C ALA A 261 -6.45 -12.50 -8.93
N TRP A 262 -5.18 -12.49 -9.22
CA TRP A 262 -4.45 -13.33 -10.20
C TRP A 262 -2.97 -13.15 -9.88
N GLY A 263 -2.19 -14.21 -9.91
CA GLY A 263 -0.75 -14.06 -9.69
C GLY A 263 -0.05 -15.35 -9.28
N LYS A 264 1.25 -15.27 -9.27
CA LYS A 264 2.14 -16.35 -8.84
C LYS A 264 2.81 -15.97 -7.53
N TYR A 265 2.75 -16.86 -6.55
CA TYR A 265 3.35 -16.68 -5.22
C TYR A 265 4.50 -17.67 -5.08
N HIS A 266 5.72 -17.17 -5.07
CA HIS A 266 6.93 -17.99 -5.11
C HIS A 266 7.96 -17.49 -4.09
N LEU A 267 8.57 -18.37 -3.31
CA LEU A 267 9.56 -18.07 -2.28
C LEU A 267 9.12 -17.01 -1.25
N ASN A 268 7.82 -16.83 -1.04
CA ASN A 268 7.34 -15.90 -0.04
C ASN A 268 7.35 -16.54 1.35
N ARG A 269 7.52 -15.69 2.37
CA ARG A 269 7.59 -16.12 3.76
C ARG A 269 6.63 -15.33 4.63
N ASN A 270 5.79 -16.03 5.37
CA ASN A 270 5.06 -15.43 6.48
C ASN A 270 5.56 -16.02 7.80
N LEU A 271 6.20 -15.21 8.60
CA LEU A 271 6.89 -15.61 9.83
C LEU A 271 6.14 -15.22 11.10
N THR A 272 4.88 -14.77 10.98
CA THR A 272 4.05 -14.42 12.12
C THR A 272 2.77 -15.23 12.19
N THR A 273 2.36 -15.57 13.40
CA THR A 273 1.03 -16.10 13.72
C THR A 273 0.14 -15.07 14.40
N ASP A 274 0.64 -13.85 14.60
CA ASP A 274 -0.07 -12.81 15.36
C ASP A 274 -1.13 -12.15 14.47
N PHE A 275 -2.14 -12.95 14.12
CA PHE A 275 -3.35 -12.54 13.42
C PHE A 275 -4.53 -12.61 14.39
N ASN A 276 -4.86 -11.48 14.99
CA ASN A 276 -5.95 -11.39 15.98
C ASN A 276 -7.01 -10.39 15.49
N ILE A 277 -7.82 -10.84 14.55
CA ILE A 277 -8.94 -10.08 14.01
C ILE A 277 -10.25 -10.67 14.51
N THR A 278 -11.09 -9.81 15.07
CA THR A 278 -12.48 -10.15 15.41
C THR A 278 -13.43 -9.39 14.49
N SER A 279 -14.48 -10.06 14.00
CA SER A 279 -15.50 -9.44 13.16
C SER A 279 -16.88 -9.93 13.57
N LYS A 280 -17.91 -9.07 13.38
CA LYS A 280 -19.31 -9.51 13.37
C LYS A 280 -19.70 -10.20 12.06
N GLY A 281 -18.93 -10.01 11.00
CA GLY A 281 -19.05 -10.74 9.74
C GLY A 281 -18.16 -11.98 9.71
N THR A 282 -17.96 -12.53 8.52
CA THR A 282 -17.05 -13.65 8.31
C THR A 282 -15.59 -13.19 8.42
N VAL A 283 -14.74 -13.96 9.06
CA VAL A 283 -13.28 -13.83 8.96
C VAL A 283 -12.75 -15.00 8.15
N ARG A 284 -12.05 -14.71 7.05
CA ARG A 284 -11.27 -15.69 6.31
C ARG A 284 -9.79 -15.42 6.57
N LEU A 285 -9.12 -16.40 7.13
CA LEU A 285 -7.71 -16.32 7.47
C LEU A 285 -6.94 -17.36 6.68
N GLY A 286 -5.93 -16.92 5.95
CA GLY A 286 -4.90 -17.77 5.37
C GLY A 286 -3.52 -17.26 5.74
N TYR A 287 -2.62 -18.14 6.14
CA TYR A 287 -1.27 -17.70 6.52
C TYR A 287 -0.43 -17.13 5.36
N LEU A 288 -0.82 -17.39 4.11
CA LEU A 288 -0.29 -16.69 2.95
C LEU A 288 -1.36 -15.81 2.30
N ILE A 289 -2.54 -16.36 1.98
CA ILE A 289 -3.61 -15.67 1.23
C ILE A 289 -4.94 -15.83 1.96
N GLY A 290 -5.57 -14.71 2.31
CA GLY A 290 -6.87 -14.70 2.97
C GLY A 290 -8.01 -15.16 2.05
N ARG A 291 -8.10 -14.58 0.86
CA ARG A 291 -9.10 -14.95 -0.16
C ARG A 291 -8.45 -15.09 -1.53
N PRO A 292 -8.36 -16.29 -2.07
CA PRO A 292 -7.98 -16.47 -3.46
C PRO A 292 -9.14 -16.08 -4.39
N HIS A 293 -8.82 -15.46 -5.51
CA HIS A 293 -9.75 -15.11 -6.56
C HIS A 293 -9.06 -15.24 -7.92
N GLY A 294 -9.80 -15.65 -8.95
CA GLY A 294 -9.23 -15.85 -10.28
C GLY A 294 -8.22 -17.00 -10.35
N THR A 295 -7.24 -16.91 -11.24
CA THR A 295 -6.16 -17.90 -11.38
C THR A 295 -4.96 -17.49 -10.54
N THR A 296 -4.88 -18.01 -9.32
CA THR A 296 -3.72 -17.83 -8.43
C THR A 296 -2.95 -19.13 -8.34
N THR A 297 -1.64 -19.09 -8.53
CA THR A 297 -0.74 -20.23 -8.32
C THR A 297 0.11 -19.97 -7.10
N VAL A 298 0.12 -20.90 -6.16
CA VAL A 298 0.98 -20.88 -4.96
C VAL A 298 1.97 -22.02 -5.06
N TYR A 299 3.26 -21.70 -5.13
CA TYR A 299 4.29 -22.72 -5.21
C TYR A 299 4.63 -23.28 -3.81
N SER A 300 5.00 -24.56 -3.75
CA SER A 300 5.35 -25.25 -2.50
C SER A 300 6.57 -24.69 -1.78
N CYS A 301 7.44 -23.98 -2.51
CA CYS A 301 8.61 -23.30 -1.95
C CYS A 301 8.29 -22.04 -1.14
N ASN A 302 7.01 -21.62 -1.03
CA ASN A 302 6.62 -20.64 -0.05
C ASN A 302 6.73 -21.22 1.37
N GLU A 303 7.06 -20.37 2.33
CA GLU A 303 7.14 -20.74 3.75
C GLU A 303 6.08 -19.97 4.55
N SER A 304 5.39 -20.66 5.43
CA SER A 304 4.52 -19.99 6.39
C SER A 304 4.48 -20.76 7.70
N VAL A 305 4.14 -20.07 8.76
CA VAL A 305 3.80 -20.70 10.03
C VAL A 305 2.53 -21.54 9.84
N GLY A 306 2.45 -22.66 10.55
CA GLY A 306 1.33 -23.59 10.41
C GLY A 306 1.48 -24.57 9.25
N GLU A 307 0.48 -25.41 9.08
CA GLU A 307 0.45 -26.42 8.02
C GLU A 307 0.05 -25.81 6.67
N GLN A 308 0.50 -26.42 5.58
CA GLN A 308 0.21 -25.95 4.21
C GLN A 308 -1.29 -25.83 3.91
N SER A 309 -2.10 -26.68 4.52
CA SER A 309 -3.58 -26.60 4.45
C SER A 309 -4.16 -25.30 5.01
N GLN A 310 -3.41 -24.58 5.85
CA GLN A 310 -3.80 -23.30 6.46
C GLN A 310 -3.26 -22.08 5.73
N TRP A 311 -2.47 -22.27 4.68
CA TRP A 311 -1.86 -21.15 3.94
C TRP A 311 -2.90 -20.30 3.21
N ILE A 312 -4.03 -20.90 2.87
CA ILE A 312 -5.06 -20.24 2.08
C ILE A 312 -6.38 -20.28 2.84
N GLY A 313 -6.98 -19.13 2.99
CA GLY A 313 -8.28 -18.97 3.61
C GLY A 313 -9.38 -19.61 2.76
N GLY A 314 -10.32 -20.27 3.42
CA GLY A 314 -11.34 -21.07 2.74
C GLY A 314 -12.26 -20.23 1.85
N ASN A 315 -12.21 -20.47 0.56
CA ASN A 315 -13.30 -20.13 -0.35
C ASN A 315 -13.81 -21.43 -0.97
N PRO A 316 -15.02 -21.91 -0.61
CA PRO A 316 -15.53 -23.19 -1.11
C PRO A 316 -15.74 -23.21 -2.63
N ALA A 317 -15.74 -22.06 -3.29
CA ALA A 317 -15.91 -21.96 -4.74
C ALA A 317 -14.56 -22.02 -5.50
N TRP A 318 -13.45 -22.07 -4.82
CA TRP A 318 -12.15 -21.96 -5.48
C TRP A 318 -11.03 -22.72 -4.72
N THR A 319 -10.38 -23.65 -5.42
CA THR A 319 -9.24 -24.40 -4.92
C THR A 319 -8.00 -23.89 -5.66
N PRO A 320 -7.03 -23.28 -4.98
CA PRO A 320 -5.81 -22.84 -5.63
C PRO A 320 -5.01 -24.03 -6.12
N THR A 321 -4.32 -23.86 -7.21
CA THR A 321 -3.32 -24.83 -7.64
C THR A 321 -2.08 -24.63 -6.77
N ILE A 322 -1.71 -25.66 -6.01
CA ILE A 322 -0.41 -25.74 -5.36
C ILE A 322 0.48 -26.48 -6.35
N ASP A 323 1.46 -25.80 -6.86
CA ASP A 323 2.39 -26.36 -7.84
C ASP A 323 3.67 -26.81 -7.11
N ASP A 324 4.00 -28.10 -7.27
CA ASP A 324 5.17 -28.74 -6.65
C ASP A 324 6.44 -28.56 -7.49
N GLU A 325 6.43 -27.73 -8.50
CA GLU A 325 7.61 -27.53 -9.32
C GLU A 325 8.75 -26.94 -8.48
N ASN A 326 9.71 -27.83 -8.22
CA ASN A 326 11.07 -27.49 -7.83
C ASN A 326 11.73 -26.81 -9.03
N GLU A 327 11.58 -25.50 -9.19
CA GLU A 327 12.34 -24.82 -10.20
C GLU A 327 13.51 -24.01 -9.62
N HIS A 328 14.63 -24.27 -10.22
CA HIS A 328 16.03 -23.90 -10.10
C HIS A 328 16.35 -22.39 -9.95
#